data_1956a43fade3c9f4b52bfd0b8fba52dc
#
_entry.id   1956a43fade3c9f4b52bfd0b8fba52dc
#
_cell.length_a   1.000
_cell.length_b   1.000
_cell.length_c   1.000
_cell.angle_alpha   90.00
_cell.angle_beta   90.00
_cell.angle_gamma   90.00
#
_symmetry.space_group_name_H-M   'P 1'
#
loop_
_entity.id
_entity.type
_entity.pdbx_description
1 polymer ?
#
loop_
_entity_poly.entity_id
_entity_poly.type
_entity_poly.pdbx_seq_one_letter_code
_entity_poly.pdbx_strand_id
1 'polypeptide(L)'
;MESCRKYLEGRLKLKMNTEKSKVTSIFAQKKFKFLGFCLGRTGSGTYIRVHRKSLAKAKEKLKLLTKRNRGRNVRRVMQEVKEFIRGWIGYFRAADMKRTLMSWDKWMRRRIRMYIWKQWKKPKTKVANLRKLGGPADKAYRWGNSRLGYWRIAGSHVLECSITNERLAAAGYFSILNYYESLHLCG
;
A
#
# COMPACT_ATOMS: atom_id res chain seq x y z
N MET A 1 31.16 3.95 21.07
CA MET A 1 31.58 3.28 19.82
C MET A 1 32.83 2.45 20.01
N GLU A 2 33.79 2.96 20.76
CA GLU A 2 35.07 2.29 21.01
C GLU A 2 34.95 0.94 21.75
N SER A 3 34.08 0.85 22.76
CA SER A 3 33.78 -0.40 23.44
C SER A 3 33.25 -1.50 22.51
N CYS A 4 32.33 -1.16 21.60
CA CYS A 4 31.83 -2.09 20.60
C CYS A 4 32.91 -2.52 19.62
N ARG A 5 33.81 -1.62 19.24
CA ARG A 5 34.93 -1.91 18.36
C ARG A 5 35.89 -2.90 19.04
N LYS A 6 36.32 -2.64 20.28
CA LYS A 6 37.18 -3.54 21.06
C LYS A 6 36.57 -4.94 21.20
N TYR A 7 35.26 -5.04 21.43
CA TYR A 7 34.59 -6.33 21.52
C TYR A 7 34.56 -7.07 20.18
N LEU A 8 34.16 -6.37 19.07
CA LEU A 8 34.07 -6.97 17.75
C LEU A 8 35.44 -7.40 17.23
N GLU A 9 36.45 -6.54 17.33
CA GLU A 9 37.80 -6.82 16.84
C GLU A 9 38.59 -7.77 17.76
N GLY A 10 38.44 -7.62 19.07
CA GLY A 10 39.14 -8.44 20.04
C GLY A 10 38.58 -9.87 20.21
N ARG A 11 37.25 -9.98 20.45
CA ARG A 11 36.58 -11.26 20.72
C ARG A 11 36.09 -11.98 19.48
N LEU A 12 35.46 -11.26 18.56
CA LEU A 12 34.82 -11.87 17.39
C LEU A 12 35.74 -11.86 16.16
N LYS A 13 36.91 -11.25 16.23
CA LYS A 13 37.87 -11.12 15.11
C LYS A 13 37.25 -10.50 13.86
N LEU A 14 36.22 -9.66 14.02
CA LEU A 14 35.50 -8.98 12.96
C LEU A 14 36.01 -7.54 12.80
N LYS A 15 36.46 -7.16 11.62
CA LYS A 15 36.93 -5.79 11.34
C LYS A 15 35.76 -4.83 11.15
N MET A 16 35.68 -3.78 11.97
CA MET A 16 34.63 -2.78 11.87
C MET A 16 34.98 -1.72 10.84
N ASN A 17 34.03 -1.45 9.91
CA ASN A 17 34.18 -0.36 8.95
C ASN A 17 33.82 0.97 9.63
N THR A 18 34.82 1.76 9.99
CA THR A 18 34.69 3.04 10.71
C THR A 18 34.00 4.13 9.89
N GLU A 19 34.13 4.11 8.56
CA GLU A 19 33.48 5.10 7.69
C GLU A 19 31.96 4.93 7.61
N LYS A 20 31.51 3.66 7.69
CA LYS A 20 30.07 3.30 7.62
C LYS A 20 29.41 3.19 8.99
N SER A 21 30.19 3.09 10.06
CA SER A 21 29.70 2.93 11.44
C SER A 21 29.60 4.27 12.13
N LYS A 22 28.39 4.63 12.58
CA LYS A 22 28.12 5.90 13.27
C LYS A 22 27.29 5.68 14.51
N VAL A 23 27.68 6.32 15.61
CA VAL A 23 26.81 6.48 16.78
C VAL A 23 26.04 7.77 16.61
N THR A 24 24.72 7.70 16.70
CA THR A 24 23.87 8.87 16.51
C THR A 24 22.84 8.95 17.63
N SER A 25 22.61 10.15 18.13
CA SER A 25 21.52 10.39 19.06
C SER A 25 20.18 10.45 18.32
N ILE A 26 19.16 9.82 18.88
CA ILE A 26 17.78 9.89 18.37
C ILE A 26 17.25 11.34 18.37
N PHE A 27 17.83 12.22 19.21
CA PHE A 27 17.47 13.63 19.28
C PHE A 27 18.10 14.45 18.15
N ALA A 28 19.29 14.05 17.67
CA ALA A 28 20.06 14.80 16.68
C ALA A 28 19.72 14.43 15.22
N GLN A 29 19.22 13.23 14.94
CA GLN A 29 19.03 12.78 13.57
C GLN A 29 17.59 12.43 13.21
N LYS A 30 16.91 13.37 12.57
CA LYS A 30 15.61 13.16 11.89
C LYS A 30 15.71 12.24 10.64
N LYS A 31 16.93 11.94 10.16
CA LYS A 31 17.18 11.22 8.89
C LYS A 31 17.81 9.83 9.05
N PHE A 32 17.85 9.29 10.27
CA PHE A 32 18.38 7.95 10.51
C PHE A 32 17.61 6.91 9.70
N LYS A 33 18.35 6.05 9.00
CA LYS A 33 17.79 4.93 8.24
C LYS A 33 18.64 3.68 8.48
N PHE A 34 18.00 2.64 8.99
CA PHE A 34 18.61 1.33 9.15
C PHE A 34 17.66 0.25 8.59
N LEU A 35 18.11 -0.57 7.66
CA LEU A 35 17.32 -1.64 7.02
C LEU A 35 15.93 -1.20 6.51
N GLY A 36 15.80 0.05 6.12
CA GLY A 36 14.50 0.60 5.66
C GLY A 36 13.61 1.14 6.77
N PHE A 37 13.99 0.99 8.02
CA PHE A 37 13.33 1.58 9.18
C PHE A 37 13.92 2.95 9.53
N CYS A 38 13.19 3.69 10.32
CA CYS A 38 13.66 4.88 11.02
C CYS A 38 12.95 4.97 12.37
N LEU A 39 13.54 5.72 13.28
CA LEU A 39 12.95 5.98 14.59
C LEU A 39 12.08 7.25 14.52
N GLY A 40 10.95 7.20 15.17
CA GLY A 40 10.09 8.34 15.45
C GLY A 40 10.04 8.60 16.94
N ARG A 41 9.62 9.80 17.31
CA ARG A 41 9.43 10.20 18.70
C ARG A 41 8.05 10.83 18.89
N THR A 42 7.41 10.46 19.99
CA THR A 42 6.22 11.10 20.54
C THR A 42 6.54 11.65 21.93
N GLY A 43 5.64 12.39 22.54
CA GLY A 43 5.77 12.81 23.94
C GLY A 43 5.90 11.63 24.92
N SER A 44 5.29 10.49 24.58
CA SER A 44 5.29 9.27 25.38
C SER A 44 6.49 8.33 25.15
N GLY A 45 7.37 8.63 24.18
CA GLY A 45 8.54 7.78 23.92
C GLY A 45 8.94 7.69 22.46
N THR A 46 9.75 6.67 22.16
CA THR A 46 10.27 6.39 20.82
C THR A 46 9.55 5.20 20.20
N TYR A 47 9.36 5.24 18.89
CA TYR A 47 8.74 4.15 18.13
C TYR A 47 9.44 3.90 16.81
N ILE A 48 9.31 2.70 16.29
CA ILE A 48 9.85 2.29 15.00
C ILE A 48 8.85 2.63 13.90
N ARG A 49 9.31 3.25 12.83
CA ARG A 49 8.51 3.52 11.64
C ARG A 49 9.25 3.15 10.36
N VAL A 50 8.51 2.99 9.27
CA VAL A 50 9.10 2.75 7.96
C VAL A 50 9.68 4.04 7.38
N HIS A 51 10.90 3.98 6.85
CA HIS A 51 11.56 5.12 6.24
C HIS A 51 10.83 5.59 4.97
N ARG A 52 10.75 6.92 4.76
CA ARG A 52 10.02 7.53 3.63
C ARG A 52 10.42 6.97 2.26
N LYS A 53 11.72 6.70 2.02
CA LYS A 53 12.19 6.09 0.77
C LYS A 53 11.65 4.67 0.58
N SER A 54 11.49 3.88 1.64
CA SER A 54 10.93 2.53 1.59
C SER A 54 9.43 2.57 1.28
N LEU A 55 8.70 3.48 1.91
CA LEU A 55 7.28 3.74 1.60
C LEU A 55 7.09 4.19 0.15
N ALA A 56 7.92 5.12 -0.34
CA ALA A 56 7.85 5.60 -1.71
C ALA A 56 8.08 4.48 -2.73
N LYS A 57 9.12 3.66 -2.54
CA LYS A 57 9.40 2.49 -3.40
C LYS A 57 8.24 1.48 -3.41
N ALA A 58 7.67 1.16 -2.26
CA ALA A 58 6.52 0.26 -2.18
C ALA A 58 5.29 0.84 -2.89
N LYS A 59 4.97 2.11 -2.67
CA LYS A 59 3.86 2.79 -3.34
C LYS A 59 4.04 2.84 -4.86
N GLU A 60 5.28 3.04 -5.32
CA GLU A 60 5.62 3.02 -6.74
C GLU A 60 5.45 1.61 -7.34
N LYS A 61 5.91 0.57 -6.65
CA LYS A 61 5.67 -0.83 -7.06
C LYS A 61 4.18 -1.15 -7.15
N LEU A 62 3.39 -0.75 -6.15
CA LEU A 62 1.93 -0.90 -6.18
C LEU A 62 1.28 -0.15 -7.34
N LYS A 63 1.78 1.06 -7.66
CA LYS A 63 1.34 1.85 -8.81
C LYS A 63 1.62 1.12 -10.13
N LEU A 64 2.79 0.50 -10.25
CA LEU A 64 3.16 -0.31 -11.42
C LEU A 64 2.28 -1.57 -11.54
N LEU A 65 2.09 -2.33 -10.45
CA LEU A 65 1.25 -3.52 -10.43
C LEU A 65 -0.20 -3.23 -10.84
N THR A 66 -0.72 -2.07 -10.46
CA THR A 66 -2.09 -1.63 -10.76
C THR A 66 -2.18 -0.67 -11.94
N LYS A 67 -1.18 -0.63 -12.82
CA LYS A 67 -1.21 0.18 -14.05
C LYS A 67 -2.27 -0.39 -15.00
N ARG A 68 -3.25 0.45 -15.37
CA ARG A 68 -4.44 0.04 -16.15
C ARG A 68 -4.16 -0.48 -17.58
N ASN A 69 -2.95 -0.23 -18.11
CA ASN A 69 -2.58 -0.58 -19.48
C ASN A 69 -1.85 -1.93 -19.59
N ARG A 70 -1.83 -2.74 -18.51
CA ARG A 70 -1.10 -4.02 -18.49
C ARG A 70 -1.82 -5.17 -19.22
N GLY A 71 -3.06 -5.00 -19.66
CA GLY A 71 -3.83 -6.04 -20.35
C GLY A 71 -4.20 -7.28 -19.51
N ARG A 72 -3.93 -7.26 -18.20
CA ARG A 72 -4.18 -8.40 -17.31
C ARG A 72 -5.58 -8.40 -16.72
N ASN A 73 -6.09 -9.59 -16.35
CA ASN A 73 -7.34 -9.71 -15.61
C ASN A 73 -7.18 -9.07 -14.21
N VAL A 74 -8.24 -8.42 -13.73
CA VAL A 74 -8.26 -7.77 -12.41
C VAL A 74 -7.97 -8.73 -11.26
N ARG A 75 -8.46 -9.97 -11.33
CA ARG A 75 -8.17 -10.99 -10.29
C ARG A 75 -6.67 -11.28 -10.18
N ARG A 76 -5.97 -11.41 -11.31
CA ARG A 76 -4.52 -11.60 -11.33
C ARG A 76 -3.79 -10.38 -10.77
N VAL A 77 -4.25 -9.16 -11.09
CA VAL A 77 -3.69 -7.92 -10.54
C VAL A 77 -3.87 -7.88 -9.02
N MET A 78 -5.05 -8.24 -8.51
CA MET A 78 -5.29 -8.31 -7.06
C MET A 78 -4.41 -9.35 -6.38
N GLN A 79 -4.18 -10.50 -7.01
CA GLN A 79 -3.29 -11.53 -6.49
C GLN A 79 -1.83 -11.04 -6.43
N GLU A 80 -1.31 -10.42 -7.49
CA GLU A 80 0.05 -9.84 -7.51
C GLU A 80 0.23 -8.76 -6.43
N VAL A 81 -0.81 -7.95 -6.20
CA VAL A 81 -0.82 -6.95 -5.12
C VAL A 81 -0.79 -7.63 -3.75
N LYS A 82 -1.60 -8.67 -3.55
CA LYS A 82 -1.65 -9.45 -2.30
C LYS A 82 -0.27 -10.05 -1.97
N GLU A 83 0.37 -10.71 -2.92
CA GLU A 83 1.69 -11.32 -2.75
C GLU A 83 2.75 -10.30 -2.35
N PHE A 84 2.81 -9.19 -3.09
CA PHE A 84 3.74 -8.10 -2.78
C PHE A 84 3.49 -7.50 -1.41
N ILE A 85 2.23 -7.19 -1.06
CA ILE A 85 1.87 -6.56 0.21
C ILE A 85 2.15 -7.48 1.40
N ARG A 86 1.85 -8.78 1.28
CA ARG A 86 2.15 -9.75 2.35
C ARG A 86 3.63 -9.78 2.69
N GLY A 87 4.49 -9.89 1.69
CA GLY A 87 5.94 -9.89 1.90
C GLY A 87 6.43 -8.55 2.48
N TRP A 88 5.94 -7.43 1.95
CA TRP A 88 6.36 -6.11 2.40
C TRP A 88 5.91 -5.79 3.83
N ILE A 89 4.65 -6.06 4.19
CA ILE A 89 4.14 -5.86 5.55
C ILE A 89 4.80 -6.84 6.52
N GLY A 90 4.99 -8.10 6.12
CA GLY A 90 5.70 -9.09 6.95
C GLY A 90 7.10 -8.62 7.33
N TYR A 91 7.84 -8.04 6.39
CA TYR A 91 9.16 -7.46 6.67
C TYR A 91 9.09 -6.26 7.62
N PHE A 92 8.13 -5.36 7.41
CA PHE A 92 7.99 -4.13 8.21
C PHE A 92 7.02 -4.25 9.39
N ARG A 93 6.63 -5.45 9.79
CA ARG A 93 5.60 -5.67 10.83
C ARG A 93 5.88 -4.96 12.16
N ALA A 94 7.16 -4.83 12.54
CA ALA A 94 7.56 -4.16 13.77
C ALA A 94 7.39 -2.62 13.75
N ALA A 95 7.07 -2.03 12.59
CA ALA A 95 6.93 -0.58 12.45
C ALA A 95 5.48 -0.15 12.65
N ASP A 96 5.28 0.97 13.34
CA ASP A 96 3.99 1.64 13.37
C ASP A 96 3.71 2.30 12.00
N MET A 97 2.73 1.77 11.31
CA MET A 97 2.31 2.24 9.99
C MET A 97 0.78 2.20 9.77
N LYS A 98 -0.02 2.00 10.81
CA LYS A 98 -1.48 1.88 10.72
C LYS A 98 -2.11 3.01 9.90
N ARG A 99 -1.81 4.27 10.22
CA ARG A 99 -2.34 5.44 9.49
C ARG A 99 -1.94 5.44 8.01
N THR A 100 -0.70 5.07 7.72
CA THR A 100 -0.19 4.99 6.33
C THR A 100 -0.91 3.90 5.55
N LEU A 101 -1.08 2.72 6.13
CA LEU A 101 -1.75 1.59 5.49
C LEU A 101 -3.25 1.83 5.29
N MET A 102 -3.91 2.51 6.22
CA MET A 102 -5.30 2.96 6.05
C MET A 102 -5.46 3.88 4.83
N SER A 103 -4.54 4.82 4.66
CA SER A 103 -4.51 5.69 3.48
C SER A 103 -4.24 4.92 2.19
N TRP A 104 -3.30 3.95 2.24
CA TRP A 104 -2.97 3.11 1.11
C TRP A 104 -4.13 2.19 0.71
N ASP A 105 -4.86 1.67 1.66
CA ASP A 105 -6.00 0.79 1.42
C ASP A 105 -7.14 1.54 0.69
N LYS A 106 -7.45 2.79 1.13
CA LYS A 106 -8.38 3.68 0.42
C LYS A 106 -7.91 3.96 -1.01
N TRP A 107 -6.64 4.31 -1.17
CA TRP A 107 -6.04 4.60 -2.46
C TRP A 107 -6.03 3.36 -3.37
N MET A 108 -5.73 2.18 -2.84
CA MET A 108 -5.68 0.92 -3.59
C MET A 108 -7.07 0.51 -4.09
N ARG A 109 -8.13 0.59 -3.24
CA ARG A 109 -9.51 0.36 -3.68
C ARG A 109 -9.90 1.24 -4.85
N ARG A 110 -9.56 2.54 -4.80
CA ARG A 110 -9.77 3.45 -5.93
C ARG A 110 -9.00 3.00 -7.18
N ARG A 111 -7.77 2.52 -7.05
CA ARG A 111 -6.98 2.00 -8.18
C ARG A 111 -7.60 0.74 -8.80
N ILE A 112 -8.10 -0.17 -7.99
CA ILE A 112 -8.77 -1.38 -8.49
C ILE A 112 -10.09 -1.01 -9.19
N ARG A 113 -10.90 -0.08 -8.64
CA ARG A 113 -12.09 0.45 -9.33
C ARG A 113 -11.73 1.07 -10.68
N MET A 114 -10.65 1.86 -10.74
CA MET A 114 -10.14 2.42 -12.00
C MET A 114 -9.77 1.31 -13.01
N TYR A 115 -9.15 0.23 -12.53
CA TYR A 115 -8.76 -0.89 -13.35
C TYR A 115 -9.98 -1.63 -13.91
N ILE A 116 -10.96 -1.93 -13.08
CA ILE A 116 -12.25 -2.54 -13.47
C ILE A 116 -12.95 -1.67 -14.50
N TRP A 117 -13.05 -0.37 -14.24
CA TRP A 117 -13.66 0.60 -15.17
C TRP A 117 -12.99 0.62 -16.53
N LYS A 118 -11.68 0.46 -16.59
CA LYS A 118 -10.93 0.35 -17.85
C LYS A 118 -11.24 -0.96 -18.56
N GLN A 119 -11.43 -2.07 -17.84
CA GLN A 119 -11.76 -3.36 -18.44
C GLN A 119 -13.14 -3.38 -19.10
N TRP A 120 -14.08 -2.57 -18.62
CA TRP A 120 -15.42 -2.45 -19.23
C TRP A 120 -15.41 -1.67 -20.55
N LYS A 121 -14.32 -1.45 -21.15
CA LYS A 121 -14.00 -0.80 -22.44
C LYS A 121 -15.12 0.10 -23.04
N LYS A 122 -16.22 -0.51 -23.53
CA LYS A 122 -17.31 0.17 -24.26
C LYS A 122 -18.35 0.78 -23.31
N PRO A 123 -18.94 1.95 -23.66
CA PRO A 123 -20.03 2.55 -22.87
C PRO A 123 -21.18 1.59 -22.59
N LYS A 124 -21.64 0.84 -23.60
CA LYS A 124 -22.68 -0.19 -23.48
C LYS A 124 -22.37 -1.21 -22.36
N THR A 125 -21.13 -1.71 -22.31
CA THR A 125 -20.68 -2.65 -21.27
C THR A 125 -20.65 -1.99 -19.89
N LYS A 126 -20.23 -0.73 -19.79
CA LYS A 126 -20.24 0.02 -18.53
C LYS A 126 -21.65 0.21 -18.01
N VAL A 127 -22.60 0.61 -18.86
CA VAL A 127 -24.02 0.77 -18.51
C VAL A 127 -24.59 -0.56 -18.02
N ALA A 128 -24.39 -1.65 -18.77
CA ALA A 128 -24.87 -2.97 -18.40
C ALA A 128 -24.33 -3.44 -17.04
N ASN A 129 -23.02 -3.27 -16.81
CA ASN A 129 -22.40 -3.64 -15.53
C ASN A 129 -22.89 -2.76 -14.38
N LEU A 130 -23.06 -1.45 -14.57
CA LEU A 130 -23.61 -0.56 -13.54
C LEU A 130 -25.04 -0.98 -13.15
N ARG A 131 -25.90 -1.31 -14.12
CA ARG A 131 -27.25 -1.83 -13.88
C ARG A 131 -27.21 -3.16 -13.12
N LYS A 132 -26.38 -4.10 -13.56
CA LYS A 132 -26.19 -5.40 -12.88
C LYS A 132 -25.74 -5.23 -11.43
N LEU A 133 -25.01 -4.17 -11.12
CA LEU A 133 -24.57 -3.80 -9.79
C LEU A 133 -25.59 -2.96 -9.00
N GLY A 134 -26.84 -2.88 -9.45
CA GLY A 134 -27.93 -2.19 -8.75
C GLY A 134 -27.96 -0.68 -8.97
N GLY A 135 -27.24 -0.15 -9.96
CA GLY A 135 -27.33 1.27 -10.32
C GLY A 135 -28.66 1.61 -11.00
N PRO A 136 -29.32 2.75 -10.66
CA PRO A 136 -30.52 3.23 -11.35
C PRO A 136 -30.28 3.36 -12.86
N ALA A 137 -31.28 2.99 -13.66
CA ALA A 137 -31.12 2.87 -15.12
C ALA A 137 -30.72 4.17 -15.81
N ASP A 138 -31.36 5.29 -15.44
CA ASP A 138 -31.08 6.63 -15.91
C ASP A 138 -29.66 7.08 -15.58
N LYS A 139 -29.26 6.91 -14.34
CA LYS A 139 -27.93 7.25 -13.84
C LYS A 139 -26.86 6.35 -14.45
N ALA A 140 -27.11 5.04 -14.58
CA ALA A 140 -26.17 4.10 -15.20
C ALA A 140 -25.85 4.50 -16.65
N TYR A 141 -26.86 4.93 -17.44
CA TYR A 141 -26.67 5.42 -18.80
C TYR A 141 -25.79 6.68 -18.83
N ARG A 142 -26.15 7.70 -18.03
CA ARG A 142 -25.38 8.95 -17.91
C ARG A 142 -23.92 8.69 -17.49
N TRP A 143 -23.71 7.79 -16.54
CA TRP A 143 -22.37 7.50 -16.03
C TRP A 143 -21.53 6.64 -16.97
N GLY A 144 -22.15 5.64 -17.62
CA GLY A 144 -21.46 4.79 -18.59
C GLY A 144 -20.92 5.55 -19.79
N ASN A 145 -21.61 6.65 -20.17
CA ASN A 145 -21.21 7.57 -21.24
C ASN A 145 -20.34 8.74 -20.75
N SER A 146 -19.96 8.78 -19.48
CA SER A 146 -19.14 9.85 -18.91
C SER A 146 -17.79 9.97 -19.63
N ARG A 147 -17.43 11.22 -20.01
CA ARG A 147 -16.12 11.57 -20.57
C ARG A 147 -15.06 11.86 -19.53
N LEU A 148 -15.36 11.70 -18.24
CA LEU A 148 -14.41 11.91 -17.16
C LEU A 148 -13.25 10.91 -17.25
N GLY A 149 -12.04 11.37 -16.94
CA GLY A 149 -10.86 10.53 -16.88
C GLY A 149 -11.00 9.38 -15.87
N TYR A 150 -10.39 8.25 -16.16
CA TYR A 150 -10.51 6.99 -15.38
C TYR A 150 -10.27 7.15 -13.87
N TRP A 151 -9.30 7.97 -13.50
CA TRP A 151 -8.99 8.23 -12.10
C TRP A 151 -10.09 9.04 -11.39
N ARG A 152 -10.67 10.03 -12.11
CA ARG A 152 -11.73 10.86 -11.55
C ARG A 152 -13.00 10.04 -11.32
N ILE A 153 -13.41 9.25 -12.31
CA ILE A 153 -14.59 8.38 -12.20
C ILE A 153 -14.43 7.30 -11.12
N ALA A 154 -13.21 6.76 -10.94
CA ALA A 154 -12.91 5.76 -9.93
C ALA A 154 -13.03 6.25 -8.48
N GLY A 155 -13.01 7.54 -8.26
CA GLY A 155 -13.27 8.17 -6.96
C GLY A 155 -14.60 8.89 -6.91
N SER A 156 -15.52 8.60 -7.83
CA SER A 156 -16.87 9.14 -7.81
C SER A 156 -17.79 8.26 -6.95
N HIS A 157 -18.79 8.89 -6.38
CA HIS A 157 -19.86 8.21 -5.64
C HIS A 157 -20.45 7.02 -6.41
N VAL A 158 -20.58 7.15 -7.73
CA VAL A 158 -21.10 6.11 -8.62
C VAL A 158 -20.34 4.80 -8.48
N LEU A 159 -19.01 4.83 -8.64
CA LEU A 159 -18.22 3.60 -8.54
C LEU A 159 -18.03 3.15 -7.10
N GLU A 160 -18.11 4.04 -6.14
CA GLU A 160 -18.07 3.65 -4.72
C GLU A 160 -19.32 2.90 -4.31
N CYS A 161 -20.50 3.32 -4.77
CA CYS A 161 -21.77 2.61 -4.52
C CYS A 161 -21.96 1.37 -5.38
N SER A 162 -21.49 1.36 -6.63
CA SER A 162 -21.65 0.21 -7.53
C SER A 162 -20.62 -0.90 -7.23
N ILE A 163 -19.38 -0.53 -6.98
CA ILE A 163 -18.29 -1.45 -6.62
C ILE A 163 -17.91 -1.18 -5.17
N THR A 164 -18.77 -1.62 -4.25
CA THR A 164 -18.59 -1.43 -2.80
C THR A 164 -17.34 -2.15 -2.29
N ASN A 165 -16.94 -1.88 -1.05
CA ASN A 165 -15.81 -2.56 -0.44
C ASN A 165 -16.08 -4.06 -0.24
N GLU A 166 -17.34 -4.42 0.10
CA GLU A 166 -17.80 -5.80 0.28
C GLU A 166 -17.70 -6.57 -1.05
N ARG A 167 -18.14 -5.96 -2.15
CA ARG A 167 -18.01 -6.54 -3.49
C ARG A 167 -16.56 -6.71 -3.93
N LEU A 168 -15.69 -5.76 -3.59
CA LEU A 168 -14.26 -5.90 -3.84
C LEU A 168 -13.68 -7.06 -3.01
N ALA A 169 -14.05 -7.18 -1.75
CA ALA A 169 -13.61 -8.28 -0.89
C ALA A 169 -14.09 -9.64 -1.42
N ALA A 170 -15.37 -9.75 -1.80
CA ALA A 170 -15.93 -10.96 -2.43
C ALA A 170 -15.25 -11.29 -3.78
N ALA A 171 -14.77 -10.30 -4.52
CA ALA A 171 -13.99 -10.50 -5.74
C ALA A 171 -12.52 -10.90 -5.50
N GLY A 172 -12.08 -10.98 -4.23
CA GLY A 172 -10.73 -11.35 -3.82
C GLY A 172 -9.80 -10.18 -3.52
N TYR A 173 -10.33 -8.97 -3.28
CA TYR A 173 -9.51 -7.85 -2.82
C TYR A 173 -8.96 -8.12 -1.42
N PHE A 174 -7.66 -7.99 -1.29
CA PHE A 174 -6.94 -8.17 -0.04
C PHE A 174 -6.79 -6.83 0.69
N SER A 175 -7.46 -6.66 1.83
CA SER A 175 -7.33 -5.45 2.65
C SER A 175 -5.93 -5.37 3.27
N ILE A 176 -5.22 -4.31 2.94
CA ILE A 176 -3.87 -4.02 3.43
C ILE A 176 -3.88 -3.78 4.93
N LEU A 177 -4.88 -3.02 5.40
CA LEU A 177 -5.02 -2.67 6.80
C LEU A 177 -5.37 -3.90 7.66
N ASN A 178 -6.38 -4.68 7.25
CA ASN A 178 -6.80 -5.86 8.01
C ASN A 178 -5.66 -6.88 8.16
N TYR A 179 -4.85 -7.06 7.12
CA TYR A 179 -3.70 -7.95 7.21
C TYR A 179 -2.65 -7.45 8.19
N TYR A 180 -2.38 -6.15 8.19
CA TYR A 180 -1.45 -5.56 9.17
C TYR A 180 -1.98 -5.73 10.61
N GLU A 181 -3.26 -5.48 10.83
CA GLU A 181 -3.90 -5.64 12.15
C GLU A 181 -3.90 -7.10 12.60
N SER A 182 -4.14 -8.06 11.71
CA SER A 182 -4.09 -9.49 12.05
C SER A 182 -2.70 -9.93 12.54
N LEU A 183 -1.63 -9.37 12.01
CA LEU A 183 -0.26 -9.67 12.47
C LEU A 183 0.05 -9.10 13.86
N HIS A 184 -0.72 -8.12 14.36
CA HIS A 184 -0.52 -7.51 15.66
C HIS A 184 -1.49 -8.07 16.72
N LEU A 185 -2.54 -8.77 16.31
CA LEU A 185 -3.46 -9.47 17.21
C LEU A 185 -2.94 -10.86 17.62
N CYS A 186 -2.04 -11.42 16.83
CA CYS A 186 -1.46 -12.76 17.06
C CYS A 186 -0.08 -12.72 17.76
N GLY A 187 0.36 -11.59 18.27
CA GLY A 187 1.58 -11.39 19.04
C GLY A 187 1.33 -10.66 20.33
#